data_91a8bd2a513310674537425547e51b42
#
_entry.id   91a8bd2a513310674537425547e51b42
#
_cell.length_a   1.000
_cell.length_b   1.000
_cell.length_c   1.000
_cell.angle_alpha   90.00
_cell.angle_beta   90.00
_cell.angle_gamma   90.00
#
_symmetry.space_group_name_H-M   'P 1'
#
loop_
_entity.id
_entity.type
_entity.pdbx_description
1 polymer ?
#
loop_
_entity_poly.entity_id
_entity_poly.type
_entity_poly.pdbx_seq_one_letter_code
_entity_poly.pdbx_strand_id
1 'polypeptide(L)'
;MQKSRLHIQVSVHDQELKVRHGRRIIRRYPVSTSRFGLGSEENSQKTPLGKFRISDKIGESMPAGTIFVGRVPLRPKDPLPLTEDLVLSRILWLDGVESHNANTHNRFIYIHGTRREDKIGEPDSHGCIRMRNADVIELFDLVDVDTPVTIRE
;
A
#
# COMPACT_ATOMS: atom_id res chain seq x y z
N MET A 1 12.15 -7.75 18.08
CA MET A 1 10.71 -7.48 17.91
C MET A 1 10.07 -8.62 17.13
N GLN A 2 8.94 -9.11 17.60
CA GLN A 2 8.25 -10.20 16.94
C GLN A 2 7.30 -9.63 15.86
N LYS A 3 7.58 -9.92 14.60
CA LYS A 3 6.78 -9.44 13.47
C LYS A 3 5.32 -9.89 13.54
N SER A 4 5.04 -11.06 14.16
CA SER A 4 3.68 -11.60 14.31
C SER A 4 2.76 -10.72 15.17
N ARG A 5 3.30 -9.77 15.93
CA ARG A 5 2.52 -8.84 16.75
C ARG A 5 2.34 -7.48 16.11
N LEU A 6 2.86 -7.28 14.91
CA LEU A 6 2.73 -6.00 14.23
C LEU A 6 1.36 -5.88 13.58
N HIS A 7 0.85 -4.65 13.56
CA HIS A 7 -0.43 -4.31 12.96
C HIS A 7 -0.29 -2.97 12.25
N ILE A 8 -0.73 -2.92 11.01
CA ILE A 8 -0.74 -1.69 10.21
C ILE A 8 -2.11 -1.05 10.35
N GLN A 9 -2.15 0.25 10.62
CA GLN A 9 -3.38 1.03 10.65
C GLN A 9 -3.24 2.22 9.72
N VAL A 10 -4.20 2.38 8.80
CA VAL A 10 -4.25 3.51 7.89
C VAL A 10 -5.46 4.36 8.25
N SER A 11 -5.22 5.65 8.50
CA SER A 11 -6.28 6.65 8.66
C SER A 11 -6.36 7.46 7.38
N VAL A 12 -7.51 7.39 6.71
CA VAL A 12 -7.73 8.15 5.48
C VAL A 12 -7.87 9.64 5.81
N HIS A 13 -8.56 9.98 6.88
CA HIS A 13 -8.71 11.37 7.30
C HIS A 13 -7.35 12.03 7.53
N ASP A 14 -6.45 11.34 8.22
CA ASP A 14 -5.13 11.87 8.55
C ASP A 14 -4.09 11.66 7.44
N GLN A 15 -4.41 10.85 6.43
CA GLN A 15 -3.46 10.43 5.39
C GLN A 15 -2.16 9.91 6.02
N GLU A 16 -2.33 9.00 6.98
CA GLU A 16 -1.21 8.47 7.77
C GLU A 16 -1.35 6.96 7.95
N LEU A 17 -0.21 6.28 7.85
CA LEU A 17 -0.09 4.86 8.15
C LEU A 17 0.74 4.70 9.41
N LYS A 18 0.22 3.97 10.38
CA LYS A 18 0.90 3.65 11.63
C LYS A 18 1.22 2.17 11.69
N VAL A 19 2.38 1.84 12.24
CA VAL A 19 2.70 0.46 12.59
C VAL A 19 2.66 0.35 14.10
N ARG A 20 1.88 -0.60 14.60
CA ARG A 20 1.76 -0.87 16.03
C ARG A 20 2.36 -2.22 16.38
N HIS A 21 2.97 -2.25 17.54
CA HIS A 21 3.37 -3.49 18.21
C HIS A 21 2.53 -3.56 19.49
N GLY A 22 1.47 -4.35 19.46
CA GLY A 22 0.45 -4.28 20.48
C GLY A 22 -0.21 -2.91 20.49
N ARG A 23 -0.22 -2.23 21.64
CA ARG A 23 -0.79 -0.88 21.79
C ARG A 23 0.20 0.23 21.42
N ARG A 24 1.45 -0.13 21.17
CA ARG A 24 2.53 0.82 21.00
C ARG A 24 2.70 1.18 19.53
N ILE A 25 2.70 2.46 19.20
CA ILE A 25 3.01 2.93 17.84
C ILE A 25 4.53 2.97 17.72
N ILE A 26 5.07 2.22 16.76
CA ILE A 26 6.52 2.14 16.54
C ILE A 26 6.97 2.89 15.29
N ARG A 27 6.06 3.17 14.35
CA ARG A 27 6.35 3.94 13.13
C ARG A 27 5.11 4.70 12.70
N ARG A 28 5.35 5.86 12.07
CA ARG A 28 4.32 6.67 11.43
C ARG A 28 4.85 7.11 10.06
N TYR A 29 4.00 6.99 9.05
CA TYR A 29 4.35 7.42 7.69
C TYR A 29 3.20 8.21 7.10
N PRO A 30 3.48 9.32 6.39
CA PRO A 30 2.45 9.95 5.57
C PRO A 30 2.16 9.07 4.35
N VAL A 31 0.91 9.06 3.93
CA VAL A 31 0.48 8.26 2.77
C VAL A 31 -0.46 9.07 1.89
N SER A 32 -0.80 8.52 0.73
CA SER A 32 -1.88 9.02 -0.13
C SER A 32 -2.83 7.88 -0.43
N THR A 33 -4.11 8.11 -0.18
CA THR A 33 -5.18 7.20 -0.57
C THR A 33 -5.90 7.73 -1.81
N SER A 34 -7.00 7.09 -2.21
CA SER A 34 -7.69 7.45 -3.45
C SER A 34 -8.24 8.88 -3.43
N ARG A 35 -8.07 9.59 -4.55
CA ARG A 35 -8.75 10.87 -4.78
C ARG A 35 -10.24 10.70 -5.07
N PHE A 36 -10.70 9.48 -5.34
CA PHE A 36 -12.09 9.18 -5.66
C PHE A 36 -12.91 8.78 -4.43
N GLY A 37 -12.30 8.79 -3.24
CA GLY A 37 -12.98 8.47 -2.00
C GLY A 37 -12.82 7.03 -1.55
N LEU A 38 -13.76 6.56 -0.74
CA LEU A 38 -13.70 5.29 -0.03
C LEU A 38 -14.78 4.33 -0.54
N GLY A 39 -14.43 3.09 -0.70
CA GLY A 39 -15.40 2.08 -1.10
C GLY A 39 -14.75 0.82 -1.66
N SER A 40 -15.53 -0.26 -1.74
CA SER A 40 -15.09 -1.57 -2.18
C SER A 40 -15.67 -1.98 -3.54
N GLU A 41 -16.37 -1.10 -4.23
CA GLU A 41 -16.98 -1.41 -5.52
C GLU A 41 -15.89 -1.66 -6.56
N GLU A 42 -16.11 -2.69 -7.37
CA GLU A 42 -15.20 -3.02 -8.48
C GLU A 42 -15.13 -1.84 -9.47
N ASN A 43 -13.92 -1.56 -9.95
CA ASN A 43 -13.63 -0.48 -10.89
C ASN A 43 -13.94 0.93 -10.40
N SER A 44 -14.20 1.11 -9.09
CA SER A 44 -14.50 2.43 -8.53
C SER A 44 -13.26 3.31 -8.37
N GLN A 45 -12.07 2.70 -8.35
CA GLN A 45 -10.80 3.37 -8.02
C GLN A 45 -10.79 3.99 -6.61
N LYS A 46 -11.69 3.55 -5.74
CA LYS A 46 -11.77 3.99 -4.35
C LYS A 46 -10.89 3.10 -3.46
N THR A 47 -10.44 3.67 -2.34
CA THR A 47 -9.71 2.90 -1.33
C THR A 47 -10.73 2.15 -0.45
N PRO A 48 -10.58 0.82 -0.31
CA PRO A 48 -11.49 0.06 0.54
C PRO A 48 -11.23 0.28 2.01
N LEU A 49 -12.27 0.11 2.82
CA LEU A 49 -12.20 0.22 4.29
C LEU A 49 -12.34 -1.16 4.93
N GLY A 50 -11.91 -1.25 6.19
CA GLY A 50 -12.10 -2.42 7.02
C GLY A 50 -10.80 -3.14 7.35
N LYS A 51 -10.89 -4.45 7.49
CA LYS A 51 -9.78 -5.29 7.89
C LYS A 51 -9.24 -6.09 6.72
N PHE A 52 -7.91 -6.14 6.64
CA PHE A 52 -7.14 -6.78 5.58
C PHE A 52 -5.97 -7.53 6.18
N ARG A 53 -5.30 -8.30 5.34
CA ARG A 53 -3.99 -8.88 5.63
C ARG A 53 -3.08 -8.64 4.43
N ILE A 54 -1.77 -8.65 4.66
CA ILE A 54 -0.80 -8.65 3.57
C ILE A 54 -0.80 -10.06 2.99
N SER A 55 -1.18 -10.21 1.72
CA SER A 55 -1.19 -11.50 1.05
C SER A 55 0.15 -11.84 0.40
N ASP A 56 0.82 -10.82 -0.15
CA ASP A 56 2.06 -10.99 -0.89
C ASP A 56 2.97 -9.81 -0.68
N LYS A 57 4.28 -10.07 -0.68
CA LYS A 57 5.32 -9.06 -0.62
C LYS A 57 6.19 -9.21 -1.88
N ILE A 58 6.29 -8.16 -2.67
CA ILE A 58 6.98 -8.19 -3.96
C ILE A 58 8.02 -7.07 -4.02
N GLY A 59 9.21 -7.39 -4.52
CA GLY A 59 10.28 -6.42 -4.73
C GLY A 59 11.42 -6.49 -3.74
N GLU A 60 11.53 -7.59 -2.97
CA GLU A 60 12.64 -7.76 -2.03
C GLU A 60 13.98 -7.58 -2.74
N SER A 61 14.88 -6.82 -2.10
CA SER A 61 16.23 -6.54 -2.59
C SER A 61 16.32 -5.74 -3.88
N MET A 62 15.19 -5.26 -4.43
CA MET A 62 15.21 -4.40 -5.61
C MET A 62 15.63 -2.98 -5.22
N PRO A 63 16.29 -2.25 -6.13
CA PRO A 63 16.65 -0.84 -5.86
C PRO A 63 15.41 0.02 -5.63
N ALA A 64 15.57 1.06 -4.80
CA ALA A 64 14.54 2.08 -4.65
C ALA A 64 14.23 2.69 -6.02
N GLY A 65 12.94 2.92 -6.29
CA GLY A 65 12.51 3.48 -7.56
C GLY A 65 12.29 2.45 -8.66
N THR A 66 12.51 1.16 -8.41
CA THR A 66 12.18 0.09 -9.37
C THR A 66 10.69 0.20 -9.72
N ILE A 67 10.37 0.23 -11.01
CA ILE A 67 8.99 0.30 -11.50
C ILE A 67 8.49 -1.12 -11.73
N PHE A 68 7.28 -1.40 -11.25
CA PHE A 68 6.62 -2.69 -11.46
C PHE A 68 5.45 -2.55 -12.41
N VAL A 69 5.33 -3.49 -13.34
CA VAL A 69 4.19 -3.58 -14.25
C VAL A 69 3.62 -4.98 -14.10
N GLY A 70 2.35 -5.07 -13.69
CA GLY A 70 1.75 -6.37 -13.41
C GLY A 70 2.55 -7.16 -12.37
N ARG A 71 3.12 -6.47 -11.39
CA ARG A 71 3.93 -7.04 -10.29
C ARG A 71 5.29 -7.60 -10.73
N VAL A 72 5.73 -7.24 -11.93
CA VAL A 72 7.04 -7.66 -12.48
C VAL A 72 7.91 -6.42 -12.66
N PRO A 73 9.19 -6.46 -12.24
CA PRO A 73 10.07 -5.30 -12.42
C PRO A 73 10.23 -4.96 -13.90
N LEU A 74 10.12 -3.66 -14.20
CA LEU A 74 10.36 -3.15 -15.55
C LEU A 74 11.84 -3.27 -15.87
N ARG A 75 12.15 -3.81 -17.07
CA ARG A 75 13.55 -3.91 -17.53
C ARG A 75 13.95 -2.59 -18.18
N PRO A 76 15.29 -2.28 -18.22
CA PRO A 76 15.77 -1.03 -18.80
C PRO A 76 15.29 -0.74 -20.23
N LYS A 77 15.02 -1.78 -21.02
CA LYS A 77 14.59 -1.66 -22.42
C LYS A 77 13.07 -1.58 -22.60
N ASP A 78 12.31 -1.80 -21.53
CA ASP A 78 10.85 -1.80 -21.61
C ASP A 78 10.33 -0.37 -21.65
N PRO A 79 9.26 -0.09 -22.42
CA PRO A 79 8.66 1.25 -22.41
C PRO A 79 7.99 1.54 -21.07
N LEU A 80 8.00 2.81 -20.66
CA LEU A 80 7.28 3.24 -19.47
C LEU A 80 5.78 3.10 -19.70
N PRO A 81 5.03 2.60 -18.67
CA PRO A 81 3.57 2.57 -18.76
C PRO A 81 2.99 3.96 -18.92
N LEU A 82 1.91 4.06 -19.69
CA LEU A 82 1.15 5.30 -19.87
C LEU A 82 0.13 5.42 -18.72
N THR A 83 0.60 5.66 -17.52
CA THR A 83 -0.24 5.86 -16.35
C THR A 83 0.40 6.88 -15.43
N GLU A 84 -0.45 7.65 -14.73
CA GLU A 84 -0.01 8.59 -13.71
C GLU A 84 0.34 7.88 -12.39
N ASP A 85 -0.20 6.67 -12.19
CA ASP A 85 -0.07 5.95 -10.93
C ASP A 85 0.89 4.77 -11.08
N LEU A 86 2.17 5.08 -11.24
CA LEU A 86 3.20 4.05 -11.32
C LEU A 86 3.43 3.42 -9.95
N VAL A 87 3.67 2.12 -9.95
CA VAL A 87 3.96 1.33 -8.76
C VAL A 87 5.47 1.17 -8.63
N LEU A 88 6.05 1.72 -7.58
CA LEU A 88 7.49 1.80 -7.40
C LEU A 88 7.97 1.10 -6.13
N SER A 89 9.22 0.65 -6.17
CA SER A 89 10.05 0.23 -5.04
C SER A 89 9.65 -1.09 -4.40
N ARG A 90 8.45 -1.18 -3.86
CA ARG A 90 7.93 -2.38 -3.18
C ARG A 90 6.42 -2.47 -3.36
N ILE A 91 5.91 -3.69 -3.32
CA ILE A 91 4.48 -3.96 -3.29
C ILE A 91 4.15 -4.78 -2.05
N LEU A 92 3.24 -4.27 -1.24
CA LEU A 92 2.54 -5.03 -0.21
C LEU A 92 1.12 -5.20 -0.71
N TRP A 93 0.78 -6.39 -1.18
CA TRP A 93 -0.53 -6.67 -1.77
C TRP A 93 -1.52 -7.04 -0.67
N LEU A 94 -2.69 -6.40 -0.66
CA LEU A 94 -3.68 -6.60 0.38
C LEU A 94 -4.77 -7.56 -0.05
N ASP A 95 -5.25 -8.34 0.93
CA ASP A 95 -6.42 -9.18 0.78
C ASP A 95 -7.42 -8.78 1.86
N GLY A 96 -8.69 -8.64 1.50
CA GLY A 96 -9.73 -8.29 2.44
C GLY A 96 -10.20 -9.52 3.22
N VAL A 97 -10.37 -9.36 4.53
CA VAL A 97 -10.77 -10.48 5.40
C VAL A 97 -12.23 -10.38 5.85
N GLU A 98 -12.96 -9.37 5.35
CA GLU A 98 -14.38 -9.18 5.64
C GLU A 98 -15.21 -9.36 4.36
N SER A 99 -16.50 -9.64 4.51
CA SER A 99 -17.34 -9.90 3.33
C SER A 99 -17.46 -8.70 2.40
N HIS A 100 -17.53 -7.48 2.96
CA HIS A 100 -17.69 -6.26 2.15
C HIS A 100 -16.43 -5.86 1.40
N ASN A 101 -15.27 -6.36 1.79
CA ASN A 101 -13.99 -6.04 1.12
C ASN A 101 -13.27 -7.28 0.58
N ALA A 102 -13.97 -8.41 0.44
CA ALA A 102 -13.37 -9.66 0.00
C ALA A 102 -12.78 -9.60 -1.42
N ASN A 103 -13.17 -8.61 -2.22
CA ASN A 103 -12.68 -8.42 -3.59
C ASN A 103 -11.37 -7.60 -3.66
N THR A 104 -10.81 -7.21 -2.53
CA THR A 104 -9.64 -6.32 -2.46
C THR A 104 -8.44 -6.87 -3.24
N HIS A 105 -8.10 -8.15 -3.07
CA HIS A 105 -6.98 -8.76 -3.77
C HIS A 105 -7.18 -8.70 -5.29
N ASN A 106 -8.36 -9.02 -5.77
CA ASN A 106 -8.70 -9.01 -7.20
C ASN A 106 -8.78 -7.60 -7.77
N ARG A 107 -8.93 -6.57 -6.94
CA ARG A 107 -8.88 -5.17 -7.34
C ARG A 107 -7.46 -4.63 -7.39
N PHE A 108 -6.45 -5.45 -7.06
CA PHE A 108 -5.04 -5.05 -7.06
C PHE A 108 -4.76 -3.87 -6.13
N ILE A 109 -5.27 -3.94 -4.91
CA ILE A 109 -5.03 -2.91 -3.89
C ILE A 109 -3.70 -3.20 -3.21
N TYR A 110 -2.74 -2.30 -3.41
CA TYR A 110 -1.39 -2.41 -2.86
C TYR A 110 -1.07 -1.26 -1.92
N ILE A 111 -0.10 -1.49 -1.06
CA ILE A 111 0.71 -0.41 -0.47
C ILE A 111 1.99 -0.40 -1.30
N HIS A 112 2.36 0.75 -1.88
CA HIS A 112 3.50 0.83 -2.79
C HIS A 112 4.15 2.20 -2.77
N GLY A 113 5.37 2.29 -3.31
CA GLY A 113 6.05 3.56 -3.53
C GLY A 113 5.49 4.30 -4.75
N THR A 114 5.86 5.57 -4.89
CA THR A 114 5.36 6.44 -5.96
C THR A 114 6.46 7.37 -6.47
N ARG A 115 6.35 7.78 -7.73
CA ARG A 115 7.19 8.87 -8.23
C ARG A 115 6.60 10.25 -7.92
N ARG A 116 5.37 10.28 -7.37
CA ARG A 116 4.67 11.51 -6.98
C ARG A 116 4.78 11.74 -5.47
N GLU A 117 6.02 11.77 -4.95
CA GLU A 117 6.24 11.98 -3.51
C GLU A 117 5.78 13.37 -3.04
N ASP A 118 5.66 14.32 -3.96
CA ASP A 118 5.11 15.64 -3.69
C ASP A 118 3.62 15.60 -3.30
N LYS A 119 2.91 14.53 -3.64
CA LYS A 119 1.49 14.36 -3.33
C LYS A 119 1.23 13.54 -2.06
N ILE A 120 2.25 13.00 -1.44
CA ILE A 120 2.10 12.24 -0.19
C ILE A 120 1.57 13.18 0.89
N GLY A 121 0.54 12.73 1.60
CA GLY A 121 -0.15 13.51 2.62
C GLY A 121 -1.53 13.98 2.20
N GLU A 122 -1.88 13.83 0.91
CA GLU A 122 -3.20 14.21 0.41
C GLU A 122 -3.78 13.09 -0.48
N PRO A 123 -5.11 12.98 -0.58
CA PRO A 123 -5.75 12.00 -1.46
C PRO A 123 -5.40 12.27 -2.92
N ASP A 124 -4.76 11.30 -3.59
CA ASP A 124 -4.30 11.47 -4.97
C ASP A 124 -4.23 10.16 -5.76
N SER A 125 -4.36 9.00 -5.12
CA SER A 125 -4.18 7.71 -5.79
C SER A 125 -5.45 7.23 -6.52
N HIS A 126 -5.34 6.07 -7.15
CA HIS A 126 -6.45 5.40 -7.84
C HIS A 126 -6.91 4.15 -7.07
N GLY A 127 -6.82 4.19 -5.73
CA GLY A 127 -7.29 3.12 -4.85
C GLY A 127 -6.22 2.55 -3.95
N CYS A 128 -5.00 2.42 -4.43
CA CYS A 128 -3.88 1.95 -3.63
C CYS A 128 -3.44 2.96 -2.57
N ILE A 129 -2.64 2.52 -1.62
CA ILE A 129 -2.03 3.37 -0.62
C ILE A 129 -0.60 3.65 -1.07
N ARG A 130 -0.34 4.91 -1.44
CA ARG A 130 0.98 5.35 -1.87
C ARG A 130 1.81 5.82 -0.69
N MET A 131 3.09 5.47 -0.71
CA MET A 131 4.07 5.92 0.28
C MET A 131 5.29 6.52 -0.43
N ARG A 132 6.08 7.29 0.32
CA ARG A 132 7.42 7.64 -0.14
C ARG A 132 8.21 6.36 -0.35
N ASN A 133 9.12 6.35 -1.32
CA ASN A 133 9.88 5.15 -1.66
C ASN A 133 10.72 4.64 -0.49
N ALA A 134 11.39 5.52 0.22
CA ALA A 134 12.16 5.13 1.41
C ALA A 134 11.27 4.53 2.50
N ASP A 135 10.07 5.09 2.66
CA ASP A 135 9.13 4.64 3.69
C ASP A 135 8.58 3.24 3.40
N VAL A 136 8.18 2.98 2.15
CA VAL A 136 7.64 1.66 1.81
C VAL A 136 8.71 0.57 1.88
N ILE A 137 9.96 0.91 1.60
CA ILE A 137 11.07 -0.04 1.75
C ILE A 137 11.27 -0.38 3.23
N GLU A 138 11.25 0.62 4.12
CA GLU A 138 11.35 0.37 5.55
C GLU A 138 10.18 -0.47 6.05
N LEU A 139 8.95 -0.12 5.65
CA LEU A 139 7.75 -0.86 6.03
C LEU A 139 7.82 -2.32 5.55
N PHE A 140 8.26 -2.52 4.32
CA PHE A 140 8.38 -3.85 3.72
C PHE A 140 9.30 -4.76 4.56
N ASP A 141 10.44 -4.21 5.01
CA ASP A 141 11.38 -4.98 5.81
C ASP A 141 10.87 -5.23 7.24
N LEU A 142 9.96 -4.39 7.71
CA LEU A 142 9.44 -4.44 9.08
C LEU A 142 8.34 -5.48 9.24
N VAL A 143 7.52 -5.70 8.22
CA VAL A 143 6.31 -6.55 8.31
C VAL A 143 6.45 -7.82 7.46
N ASP A 144 5.51 -8.75 7.66
CA ASP A 144 5.47 -10.03 6.94
C ASP A 144 4.14 -10.26 6.25
N VAL A 145 4.09 -11.31 5.42
CA VAL A 145 2.82 -11.87 4.94
C VAL A 145 1.97 -12.23 6.16
N ASP A 146 0.68 -12.00 6.03
CA ASP A 146 -0.35 -12.16 7.07
C ASP A 146 -0.36 -11.07 8.15
N THR A 147 0.52 -10.09 8.11
CA THR A 147 0.41 -8.94 9.01
C THR A 147 -0.97 -8.29 8.82
N PRO A 148 -1.75 -8.11 9.91
CA PRO A 148 -3.05 -7.46 9.82
C PRO A 148 -2.93 -5.99 9.41
N VAL A 149 -3.90 -5.54 8.60
CA VAL A 149 -4.01 -4.16 8.17
C VAL A 149 -5.45 -3.69 8.40
N THR A 150 -5.61 -2.52 9.00
CA THR A 150 -6.92 -1.87 9.13
C THR A 150 -6.87 -0.55 8.39
N ILE A 151 -7.88 -0.30 7.54
CA ILE A 151 -8.05 0.99 6.85
C ILE A 151 -9.36 1.58 7.34
N ARG A 152 -9.30 2.80 7.88
CA ARG A 152 -10.45 3.50 8.41
C ARG A 152 -10.44 4.96 7.97
N GLU A 153 -11.61 5.63 8.09
CA GLU A 153 -11.70 7.07 7.80
C GLU A 153 -10.79 7.92 8.67
#